data_0c23c1bd6c9eea3253b11c586d89d8ea
#
_entry.id   0c23c1bd6c9eea3253b11c586d89d8ea
#
_cell.length_a   1.000
_cell.length_b   1.000
_cell.length_c   1.000
_cell.angle_alpha   90.00
_cell.angle_beta   90.00
_cell.angle_gamma   90.00
#
_symmetry.space_group_name_H-M   'P 1'
#
loop_
_entity.id
_entity.type
_entity.pdbx_description
1 polymer ?
#
loop_
_entity_poly.entity_id
_entity_poly.type
_entity_poly.pdbx_seq_one_letter_code
_entity_poly.pdbx_strand_id
1 'polypeptide(L)'
;MDAHTEGTALPLISQMRSRVESILLVVDSPASVEALARALDAETTVVSDVLRSLQGELTERGSGIDLRETPEGWRFYTRKENADAVEQFVLDGT
;
A
#
# COMPACT_ATOMS: atom_id res chain seq x y z
N MET A 1 -22.78 24.70 -0.32
CA MET A 1 -22.19 24.17 -0.41
C MET A 1 -21.53 23.86 -0.94
N ASP A 2 -21.08 23.95 -1.06
CA ASP A 2 -20.47 23.58 -1.86
C ASP A 2 -20.24 22.37 -1.84
N ALA A 3 -20.89 22.01 -1.94
CA ALA A 3 -20.89 20.71 -1.92
C ALA A 3 -19.92 20.04 -2.64
N HIS A 4 -19.65 20.42 -3.62
CA HIS A 4 -18.81 19.78 -4.43
C HIS A 4 -17.55 19.49 -3.91
N THR A 5 -17.19 20.19 -3.22
CA THR A 5 -15.94 20.03 -2.76
C THR A 5 -15.81 18.89 -1.90
N GLU A 6 -16.71 18.76 -1.02
CA GLU A 6 -16.51 17.73 -0.08
C GLU A 6 -16.63 16.38 -0.68
N GLY A 7 -17.33 16.23 -1.76
CA GLY A 7 -17.49 14.93 -2.35
C GLY A 7 -16.29 14.47 -3.13
N THR A 8 -15.37 15.38 -3.45
CA THR A 8 -14.33 15.02 -4.36
C THR A 8 -12.93 15.13 -3.79
N ALA A 9 -12.74 15.91 -2.77
CA ALA A 9 -11.41 16.13 -2.24
C ALA A 9 -11.12 15.15 -1.12
N LEU A 10 -10.01 14.44 -1.23
CA LEU A 10 -9.53 13.59 -0.17
C LEU A 10 -8.60 14.38 0.72
N PRO A 11 -8.54 14.07 2.02
CA PRO A 11 -7.53 14.68 2.87
C PRO A 11 -6.15 14.39 2.33
N LEU A 12 -5.21 15.27 2.60
CA LEU A 12 -3.87 15.12 2.09
C LEU A 12 -3.25 13.79 2.45
N ILE A 13 -3.44 13.34 3.68
CA ILE A 13 -2.89 12.07 4.12
C ILE A 13 -3.51 10.93 3.33
N SER A 14 -4.82 10.99 3.08
CA SER A 14 -5.48 9.96 2.30
C SER A 14 -5.03 9.97 0.86
N GLN A 15 -4.76 11.15 0.30
CA GLN A 15 -4.25 11.22 -1.05
C GLN A 15 -2.86 10.62 -1.16
N MET A 16 -2.00 10.94 -0.21
CA MET A 16 -0.65 10.38 -0.19
C MET A 16 -0.72 8.87 -0.06
N ARG A 17 -1.57 8.38 0.81
CA ARG A 17 -1.74 6.96 1.02
C ARG A 17 -2.22 6.27 -0.23
N SER A 18 -3.19 6.88 -0.91
CA SER A 18 -3.71 6.35 -2.16
C SER A 18 -2.62 6.26 -3.22
N ARG A 19 -1.77 7.28 -3.30
CA ARG A 19 -0.68 7.28 -4.26
C ARG A 19 0.35 6.20 -3.95
N VAL A 20 0.69 6.04 -2.68
CA VAL A 20 1.62 5.00 -2.26
C VAL A 20 1.05 3.62 -2.62
N GLU A 21 -0.22 3.40 -2.33
CA GLU A 21 -0.87 2.14 -2.68
C GLU A 21 -0.80 1.86 -4.17
N SER A 22 -1.04 2.89 -4.98
CA SER A 22 -1.02 2.73 -6.43
C SER A 22 0.34 2.31 -6.93
N ILE A 23 1.39 2.91 -6.38
CA ILE A 23 2.74 2.55 -6.78
C ILE A 23 3.05 1.11 -6.35
N LEU A 24 2.71 0.77 -5.12
CA LEU A 24 3.00 -0.56 -4.60
C LEU A 24 2.24 -1.64 -5.34
N LEU A 25 1.10 -1.29 -5.93
CA LEU A 25 0.32 -2.25 -6.70
C LEU A 25 1.03 -2.64 -7.99
N VAL A 26 1.75 -1.71 -8.60
CA VAL A 26 2.33 -1.97 -9.91
C VAL A 26 3.80 -2.37 -9.89
N VAL A 27 4.50 -2.17 -8.79
CA VAL A 27 5.92 -2.56 -8.75
C VAL A 27 6.03 -4.07 -8.64
N ASP A 28 7.07 -4.62 -9.25
CA ASP A 28 7.33 -6.06 -9.17
C ASP A 28 8.53 -6.37 -8.29
N SER A 29 9.02 -5.40 -7.57
CA SER A 29 10.10 -5.57 -6.61
C SER A 29 9.90 -4.56 -5.50
N PRO A 30 10.53 -4.76 -4.34
CA PRO A 30 10.33 -3.84 -3.22
C PRO A 30 10.75 -2.42 -3.58
N ALA A 31 9.99 -1.45 -3.09
CA ALA A 31 10.25 -0.03 -3.35
C ALA A 31 10.81 0.61 -2.08
N SER A 32 11.94 1.27 -2.20
CA SER A 32 12.55 1.93 -1.06
C SER A 32 11.77 3.20 -0.71
N VAL A 33 11.87 3.60 0.55
CA VAL A 33 11.26 4.85 0.99
C VAL A 33 11.79 6.01 0.17
N GLU A 34 13.10 5.99 -0.12
CA GLU A 34 13.71 7.06 -0.90
C GLU A 34 13.15 7.14 -2.33
N ALA A 35 12.94 5.99 -2.94
CA ALA A 35 12.39 5.98 -4.30
C ALA A 35 10.94 6.48 -4.30
N LEU A 36 10.17 6.05 -3.30
CA LEU A 36 8.80 6.51 -3.17
C LEU A 36 8.74 8.01 -2.90
N ALA A 37 9.62 8.50 -2.05
CA ALA A 37 9.66 9.92 -1.71
C ALA A 37 9.98 10.76 -2.95
N ARG A 38 10.92 10.29 -3.77
CA ARG A 38 11.23 11.00 -4.99
C ARG A 38 10.05 11.03 -5.95
N ALA A 39 9.40 9.89 -6.11
CA ALA A 39 8.27 9.80 -7.03
C ALA A 39 7.12 10.68 -6.58
N LEU A 40 6.95 10.84 -5.28
CA LEU A 40 5.83 11.58 -4.71
C LEU A 40 6.19 13.01 -4.35
N ASP A 41 7.45 13.39 -4.54
CA ASP A 41 7.95 14.71 -4.17
C ASP A 41 7.61 14.99 -2.71
N ALA A 42 7.98 14.06 -1.84
CA ALA A 42 7.64 14.13 -0.41
C ALA A 42 8.86 13.80 0.42
N GLU A 43 8.80 14.16 1.70
CA GLU A 43 9.85 13.83 2.65
C GLU A 43 9.81 12.35 2.96
N THR A 44 10.98 11.76 3.17
CA THR A 44 11.05 10.34 3.51
C THR A 44 10.32 10.02 4.80
N THR A 45 10.34 10.94 5.78
CA THR A 45 9.64 10.72 7.03
C THR A 45 8.13 10.64 6.83
N VAL A 46 7.60 11.48 5.93
CA VAL A 46 6.17 11.46 5.64
C VAL A 46 5.79 10.15 4.95
N VAL A 47 6.60 9.72 3.99
CA VAL A 47 6.34 8.48 3.27
C VAL A 47 6.42 7.29 4.23
N SER A 48 7.41 7.29 5.10
CA SER A 48 7.57 6.22 6.08
C SER A 48 6.35 6.12 6.99
N ASP A 49 5.85 7.26 7.47
CA ASP A 49 4.67 7.29 8.32
C ASP A 49 3.45 6.78 7.58
N VAL A 50 3.30 7.15 6.31
CA VAL A 50 2.18 6.69 5.49
C VAL A 50 2.24 5.17 5.31
N LEU A 51 3.44 4.64 5.04
CA LEU A 51 3.59 3.20 4.86
C LEU A 51 3.22 2.44 6.13
N ARG A 52 3.64 2.93 7.28
CA ARG A 52 3.30 2.25 8.53
C ARG A 52 1.83 2.37 8.85
N SER A 53 1.22 3.51 8.54
CA SER A 53 -0.21 3.68 8.72
C SER A 53 -0.99 2.72 7.82
N LEU A 54 -0.56 2.58 6.57
CA LEU A 54 -1.21 1.66 5.65
C LEU A 54 -1.04 0.22 6.12
N GLN A 55 0.17 -0.15 6.55
CA GLN A 55 0.44 -1.47 7.06
C GLN A 55 -0.50 -1.81 8.22
N GLY A 56 -0.63 -0.89 9.16
CA GLY A 56 -1.48 -1.10 10.33
C GLY A 56 -2.95 -1.24 9.96
N GLU A 57 -3.41 -0.42 9.02
CA GLU A 57 -4.80 -0.47 8.62
C GLU A 57 -5.14 -1.79 7.92
N LEU A 58 -4.26 -2.25 7.05
CA LEU A 58 -4.48 -3.52 6.37
C LEU A 58 -4.55 -4.68 7.35
N THR A 59 -3.69 -4.66 8.36
CA THR A 59 -3.71 -5.69 9.39
C THR A 59 -4.96 -5.59 10.24
N GLU A 60 -5.32 -4.38 10.62
CA GLU A 60 -6.45 -4.18 11.53
C GLU A 60 -7.76 -4.65 10.92
N ARG A 61 -7.97 -4.41 9.63
CA ARG A 61 -9.22 -4.81 9.00
C ARG A 61 -9.15 -6.20 8.38
N GLY A 62 -8.07 -6.93 8.63
CA GLY A 62 -7.95 -8.30 8.13
C GLY A 62 -7.88 -8.40 6.63
N SER A 63 -7.22 -7.45 5.99
CA SER A 63 -7.10 -7.47 4.54
C SER A 63 -6.34 -8.70 4.06
N GLY A 64 -6.68 -9.17 2.87
CA GLY A 64 -5.91 -10.23 2.23
C GLY A 64 -4.55 -9.76 1.77
N ILE A 65 -4.32 -8.45 1.78
CA ILE A 65 -3.05 -7.85 1.41
C ILE A 65 -2.27 -7.51 2.67
N ASP A 66 -1.01 -7.88 2.68
CA ASP A 66 -0.09 -7.55 3.77
C ASP A 66 1.00 -6.65 3.21
N LEU A 67 1.35 -5.60 3.93
CA LEU A 67 2.42 -4.70 3.51
C LEU A 67 3.62 -4.95 4.40
N ARG A 68 4.75 -5.29 3.81
CA ARG A 68 5.94 -5.62 4.60
C ARG A 68 7.15 -4.84 4.14
N GLU A 69 7.99 -4.51 5.10
CA GLU A 69 9.28 -3.89 4.85
C GLU A 69 10.34 -4.97 4.80
N THR A 70 11.16 -4.93 3.76
CA THR A 70 12.30 -5.83 3.61
C THR A 70 13.55 -4.97 3.52
N PRO A 71 14.75 -5.57 3.56
CA PRO A 71 15.97 -4.77 3.40
C PRO A 71 16.00 -3.97 2.10
N GLU A 72 15.31 -4.45 1.07
CA GLU A 72 15.29 -3.75 -0.21
C GLU A 72 14.19 -2.68 -0.29
N GLY A 73 13.21 -2.74 0.58
CA GLY A 73 12.13 -1.77 0.55
C GLY A 73 10.80 -2.39 0.92
N TRP A 74 9.74 -1.71 0.55
CA TRP A 74 8.38 -2.11 0.91
C TRP A 74 7.67 -2.78 -0.25
N ARG A 75 6.83 -3.75 0.07
CA ARG A 75 6.12 -4.47 -0.96
C ARG A 75 4.83 -5.07 -0.40
N PHE A 76 3.81 -5.19 -1.26
CA PHE A 76 2.61 -5.94 -0.93
C PHE A 76 2.86 -7.42 -1.07
N TYR A 77 2.27 -8.17 -0.15
CA TYR A 77 2.28 -9.63 -0.17
C TYR A 77 0.86 -10.10 0.09
N THR A 78 0.57 -11.34 -0.23
CA THR A 78 -0.68 -11.93 0.22
C THR A 78 -0.56 -12.24 1.71
N ARG A 79 -1.68 -12.16 2.41
CA ARG A 79 -1.71 -12.48 3.83
C ARG A 79 -1.42 -13.96 3.99
N LYS A 80 -0.47 -14.32 4.84
CA LYS A 80 -0.03 -15.71 4.89
C LYS A 80 -1.11 -16.67 5.36
N GLU A 81 -2.07 -16.19 6.12
CA GLU A 81 -3.18 -17.03 6.55
C GLU A 81 -4.03 -17.50 5.37
N ASN A 82 -3.89 -16.86 4.23
CA ASN A 82 -4.64 -17.21 3.03
C ASN A 82 -3.83 -18.02 2.03
N ALA A 83 -2.68 -18.53 2.46
CA ALA A 83 -1.78 -19.25 1.56
C ALA A 83 -2.47 -20.43 0.88
N ASP A 84 -3.30 -21.15 1.63
CA ASP A 84 -3.99 -22.31 1.06
C ASP A 84 -4.92 -21.92 -0.08
N ALA A 85 -5.67 -20.82 0.11
CA ALA A 85 -6.59 -20.38 -0.92
C ALA A 85 -5.85 -19.91 -2.17
N VAL A 86 -4.75 -19.21 -1.98
CA VAL A 86 -3.96 -18.71 -3.10
C VAL A 86 -3.35 -19.88 -3.87
N GLU A 87 -2.78 -20.84 -3.14
CA GLU A 87 -2.16 -22.00 -3.76
C GLU A 87 -3.18 -22.84 -4.52
N GLN A 88 -4.36 -23.03 -3.95
CA GLN A 88 -5.39 -23.81 -4.60
C GLN A 88 -5.80 -23.17 -5.92
N PHE A 89 -5.95 -21.88 -5.95
CA PHE A 89 -6.33 -21.18 -7.17
C PHE A 89 -5.23 -21.31 -8.23
N VAL A 90 -3.99 -21.13 -7.83
CA VAL A 90 -2.87 -21.20 -8.76
C VAL A 90 -2.72 -22.61 -9.32
N LEU A 91 -2.86 -23.62 -8.46
CA LEU A 91 -2.72 -25.01 -8.90
C LEU A 91 -3.81 -25.43 -9.85
N ASP A 92 -5.02 -24.92 -9.68
CA ASP A 92 -6.12 -25.28 -10.57
C ASP A 92 -5.98 -24.64 -11.94
N GLY A 93 -5.09 -23.67 -12.08
CA GLY A 93 -4.82 -23.10 -13.39
C GLY A 93 -5.92 -22.22 -13.93
N THR A 94 -6.79 -21.76 -13.09
CA THR A 94 -7.84 -20.88 -13.56
C THR A 94 -7.82 -19.58 -12.81
#